data_d65329ba97d0b5f1e09fe264b74a1cec
#
_entry.id   d65329ba97d0b5f1e09fe264b74a1cec
#
_cell.length_a   1.000
_cell.length_b   1.000
_cell.length_c   1.000
_cell.angle_alpha   90.00
_cell.angle_beta   90.00
_cell.angle_gamma   90.00
#
_symmetry.space_group_name_H-M   'P 1'
#
loop_
_entity.id
_entity.type
_entity.pdbx_description
1 polymer ?
#
loop_
_entity_poly.entity_id
_entity_poly.type
_entity_poly.pdbx_seq_one_letter_code
_entity_poly.pdbx_strand_id
1 'polypeptide(L)'
;MPFSIRRHGLAVCAAALWAGLNASAALAATPAELLAGYSAEAGVRAEPARGQAFFTQRHGQEWACASCHTANPTQAGKHVVTGKSIAPMAPAVNAQRFTDLAKTEKWFRRNCKDVVGRECQANEKADILAWLMTLK
;
A
#
# COMPACT_ATOMS: atom_id res chain seq x y z
N MET A 1 -65.44 -14.60 53.61
CA MET A 1 -65.03 -13.85 52.39
C MET A 1 -63.56 -14.09 52.22
N PRO A 2 -63.08 -14.89 51.22
CA PRO A 2 -61.67 -15.09 51.00
C PRO A 2 -61.17 -14.14 49.92
N PHE A 3 -60.07 -13.43 50.20
CA PHE A 3 -59.31 -12.56 49.27
C PHE A 3 -58.44 -13.42 48.33
N SER A 4 -58.69 -13.29 47.01
CA SER A 4 -57.89 -13.94 45.97
C SER A 4 -56.73 -13.06 45.59
N ILE A 5 -55.49 -13.50 45.84
CA ILE A 5 -54.25 -12.82 45.45
C ILE A 5 -53.88 -13.32 44.05
N ARG A 6 -54.05 -12.45 43.03
CA ARG A 6 -53.53 -12.67 41.67
C ARG A 6 -52.03 -12.45 41.66
N ARG A 7 -51.26 -13.52 41.40
CA ARG A 7 -49.84 -13.45 41.12
C ARG A 7 -49.66 -13.04 39.66
N HIS A 8 -49.09 -11.83 39.43
CA HIS A 8 -48.64 -11.39 38.11
C HIS A 8 -47.23 -11.94 37.90
N GLY A 9 -47.11 -12.88 36.96
CA GLY A 9 -45.79 -13.37 36.50
C GLY A 9 -45.12 -12.31 35.64
N LEU A 10 -43.97 -11.83 36.08
CA LEU A 10 -43.08 -11.04 35.23
C LEU A 10 -42.36 -12.00 34.25
N ALA A 11 -42.70 -11.89 32.97
CA ALA A 11 -41.93 -12.50 31.92
C ALA A 11 -40.69 -11.61 31.63
N VAL A 12 -39.52 -12.08 32.05
CA VAL A 12 -38.25 -11.45 31.72
C VAL A 12 -37.85 -11.91 30.32
N CYS A 13 -38.05 -11.04 29.32
CA CYS A 13 -37.51 -11.26 27.98
C CYS A 13 -36.01 -10.97 28.01
N ALA A 14 -35.18 -12.00 28.02
CA ALA A 14 -33.75 -11.89 27.82
C ALA A 14 -33.47 -11.66 26.32
N ALA A 15 -33.27 -10.40 25.93
CA ALA A 15 -32.76 -10.05 24.59
C ALA A 15 -31.27 -10.35 24.55
N ALA A 16 -30.89 -11.46 23.91
CA ALA A 16 -29.50 -11.78 23.63
C ALA A 16 -28.97 -10.85 22.51
N LEU A 17 -28.18 -9.87 22.88
CA LEU A 17 -27.43 -9.03 21.95
C LEU A 17 -26.26 -9.85 21.33
N TRP A 18 -26.48 -10.36 20.15
CA TRP A 18 -25.39 -10.89 19.32
C TRP A 18 -24.60 -9.72 18.72
N ALA A 19 -23.54 -9.31 19.41
CA ALA A 19 -22.52 -8.45 18.82
C ALA A 19 -21.70 -9.28 17.83
N GLY A 20 -22.11 -9.26 16.55
CA GLY A 20 -21.33 -9.86 15.47
C GLY A 20 -19.99 -9.12 15.35
N LEU A 21 -18.88 -9.76 15.74
CA LEU A 21 -17.55 -9.31 15.40
C LEU A 21 -17.40 -9.47 13.88
N ASN A 22 -17.63 -8.38 13.15
CA ASN A 22 -17.17 -8.28 11.76
C ASN A 22 -15.65 -8.11 11.78
N ALA A 23 -14.91 -9.21 11.83
CA ALA A 23 -13.49 -9.21 11.52
C ALA A 23 -13.36 -8.91 10.01
N SER A 24 -13.16 -7.63 9.67
CA SER A 24 -12.74 -7.26 8.32
C SER A 24 -11.38 -7.89 8.09
N ALA A 25 -11.32 -9.03 7.38
CA ALA A 25 -10.08 -9.55 6.85
C ALA A 25 -9.53 -8.47 5.91
N ALA A 26 -8.43 -7.86 6.31
CA ALA A 26 -7.68 -6.99 5.41
C ALA A 26 -7.20 -7.87 4.24
N LEU A 27 -7.90 -7.81 3.11
CA LEU A 27 -7.46 -8.47 1.89
C LEU A 27 -6.12 -7.86 1.51
N ALA A 28 -5.11 -8.71 1.32
CA ALA A 28 -3.84 -8.28 0.78
C ALA A 28 -4.11 -7.63 -0.59
N ALA A 29 -3.65 -6.40 -0.77
CA ALA A 29 -3.76 -5.72 -2.05
C ALA A 29 -2.86 -6.41 -3.09
N THR A 30 -3.20 -6.27 -4.35
CA THR A 30 -2.33 -6.66 -5.45
C THR A 30 -1.63 -5.43 -6.04
N PRO A 31 -0.47 -5.58 -6.70
CA PRO A 31 0.14 -4.47 -7.43
C PRO A 31 -0.81 -3.80 -8.44
N ALA A 32 -1.67 -4.57 -9.08
CA ALA A 32 -2.66 -4.06 -10.04
C ALA A 32 -3.74 -3.20 -9.37
N GLU A 33 -4.23 -3.59 -8.20
CA GLU A 33 -5.19 -2.80 -7.42
C GLU A 33 -4.58 -1.50 -6.91
N LEU A 34 -3.32 -1.52 -6.44
CA LEU A 34 -2.61 -0.31 -6.04
C LEU A 34 -2.40 0.63 -7.24
N LEU A 35 -2.00 0.10 -8.40
CA LEU A 35 -1.86 0.88 -9.62
C LEU A 35 -3.19 1.53 -10.04
N ALA A 36 -4.30 0.78 -9.99
CA ALA A 36 -5.62 1.31 -10.29
C ALA A 36 -6.01 2.43 -9.31
N GLY A 37 -5.75 2.26 -8.02
CA GLY A 37 -6.01 3.27 -7.00
C GLY A 37 -5.23 4.57 -7.25
N TYR A 38 -3.93 4.49 -7.49
CA TYR A 38 -3.10 5.67 -7.80
C TYR A 38 -3.51 6.35 -9.10
N SER A 39 -3.87 5.59 -10.14
CA SER A 39 -4.34 6.15 -11.41
C SER A 39 -5.67 6.87 -11.24
N ALA A 40 -6.59 6.33 -10.45
CA ALA A 40 -7.86 6.95 -10.13
C ALA A 40 -7.68 8.25 -9.33
N GLU A 41 -6.81 8.25 -8.32
CA GLU A 41 -6.47 9.43 -7.53
C GLU A 41 -5.83 10.52 -8.41
N ALA A 42 -4.95 10.12 -9.33
CA ALA A 42 -4.28 11.04 -10.26
C ALA A 42 -5.21 11.60 -11.35
N GLY A 43 -6.32 10.93 -11.65
CA GLY A 43 -7.22 11.27 -12.75
C GLY A 43 -6.59 11.09 -14.14
N VAL A 44 -5.45 10.39 -14.23
CA VAL A 44 -4.73 10.14 -15.49
C VAL A 44 -4.23 8.70 -15.56
N ARG A 45 -4.04 8.23 -16.79
CA ARG A 45 -3.49 6.90 -17.03
C ARG A 45 -1.99 6.87 -16.68
N ALA A 46 -1.57 5.81 -16.03
CA ALA A 46 -0.16 5.55 -15.76
C ALA A 46 0.63 5.25 -17.04
N GLU A 47 1.85 5.78 -17.10
CA GLU A 47 2.78 5.62 -18.22
C GLU A 47 4.09 5.00 -17.76
N PRO A 48 4.38 3.73 -18.11
CA PRO A 48 5.60 3.04 -17.67
C PRO A 48 6.90 3.76 -18.03
N ALA A 49 6.95 4.40 -19.22
CA ALA A 49 8.13 5.13 -19.64
C ALA A 49 8.43 6.35 -18.76
N ARG A 50 7.39 7.09 -18.31
CA ARG A 50 7.55 8.17 -17.33
C ARG A 50 8.02 7.61 -15.99
N GLY A 51 7.48 6.46 -15.57
CA GLY A 51 7.87 5.79 -14.33
C GLY A 51 9.34 5.39 -14.34
N GLN A 52 9.83 4.83 -15.43
CA GLN A 52 11.25 4.51 -15.62
C GLN A 52 12.12 5.76 -15.54
N ALA A 53 11.76 6.80 -16.28
CA ALA A 53 12.50 8.06 -16.27
C ALA A 53 12.54 8.67 -14.87
N PHE A 54 11.39 8.74 -14.19
CA PHE A 54 11.29 9.24 -12.82
C PHE A 54 12.17 8.45 -11.85
N PHE A 55 12.17 7.13 -11.96
CA PHE A 55 12.92 6.25 -11.07
C PHE A 55 14.45 6.36 -11.25
N THR A 56 14.90 6.61 -12.47
CA THR A 56 16.32 6.61 -12.81
C THR A 56 16.98 7.98 -12.75
N GLN A 57 16.24 9.07 -12.93
CA GLN A 57 16.78 10.42 -12.88
C GLN A 57 16.86 10.99 -11.46
N ARG A 58 17.73 11.98 -11.27
CA ARG A 58 17.79 12.78 -10.04
C ARG A 58 16.76 13.92 -10.12
N HIS A 59 16.18 14.27 -8.97
CA HIS A 59 15.14 15.28 -8.85
C HIS A 59 15.62 16.53 -8.10
N GLY A 60 16.86 16.96 -8.37
CA GLY A 60 17.47 18.08 -7.65
C GLY A 60 18.07 17.70 -6.30
N GLN A 61 18.01 16.42 -5.93
CA GLN A 61 18.68 15.86 -4.76
C GLN A 61 19.90 15.03 -5.18
N GLU A 62 20.66 14.56 -4.20
CA GLU A 62 21.89 13.79 -4.43
C GLU A 62 21.63 12.45 -5.14
N TRP A 63 20.49 11.81 -4.82
CA TRP A 63 20.19 10.44 -5.28
C TRP A 63 18.95 10.38 -6.17
N ALA A 64 18.87 9.29 -6.94
CA ALA A 64 17.68 8.80 -7.62
C ALA A 64 17.16 7.56 -6.87
N CYS A 65 15.94 7.10 -7.17
CA CYS A 65 15.46 5.82 -6.66
C CYS A 65 16.40 4.67 -7.04
N ALA A 66 16.92 4.72 -8.29
CA ALA A 66 17.87 3.76 -8.81
C ALA A 66 19.22 3.73 -8.06
N SER A 67 19.59 4.78 -7.32
CA SER A 67 20.83 4.80 -6.54
C SER A 67 20.85 3.69 -5.46
N CYS A 68 19.68 3.38 -4.88
CA CYS A 68 19.53 2.32 -3.89
C CYS A 68 18.94 1.04 -4.48
N HIS A 69 18.02 1.17 -5.47
CA HIS A 69 17.25 0.04 -6.01
C HIS A 69 17.79 -0.50 -7.33
N THR A 70 18.92 0.00 -7.80
CA THR A 70 19.54 -0.24 -9.12
C THR A 70 18.68 0.26 -10.29
N ALA A 71 19.31 0.44 -11.45
CA ALA A 71 18.60 0.77 -12.70
C ALA A 71 17.80 -0.43 -13.25
N ASN A 72 18.12 -1.64 -12.78
CA ASN A 72 17.36 -2.86 -13.04
C ASN A 72 16.77 -3.41 -11.72
N PRO A 73 15.57 -3.00 -11.31
CA PRO A 73 14.98 -3.39 -10.02
C PRO A 73 14.50 -4.84 -9.93
N THR A 74 14.80 -5.69 -10.90
CA THR A 74 14.71 -7.15 -10.77
C THR A 74 15.87 -7.70 -9.94
N GLN A 75 16.91 -6.89 -9.72
CA GLN A 75 18.06 -7.24 -8.90
C GLN A 75 17.95 -6.65 -7.49
N ALA A 76 18.67 -7.24 -6.55
CA ALA A 76 18.82 -6.69 -5.21
C ALA A 76 19.61 -5.39 -5.26
N GLY A 77 19.12 -4.38 -4.55
CA GLY A 77 19.79 -3.11 -4.37
C GLY A 77 20.57 -3.03 -3.07
N LYS A 78 21.12 -1.84 -2.80
CA LYS A 78 21.89 -1.56 -1.59
C LYS A 78 21.66 -0.12 -1.16
N HIS A 79 21.34 0.08 0.11
CA HIS A 79 21.12 1.43 0.64
C HIS A 79 22.42 2.23 0.62
N VAL A 80 22.45 3.36 -0.07
CA VAL A 80 23.67 4.14 -0.33
C VAL A 80 24.42 4.58 0.93
N VAL A 81 23.70 4.88 2.01
CA VAL A 81 24.31 5.34 3.28
C VAL A 81 24.66 4.17 4.20
N THR A 82 23.72 3.24 4.42
CA THR A 82 23.88 2.19 5.44
C THR A 82 24.50 0.91 4.91
N GLY A 83 24.58 0.75 3.59
CA GLY A 83 25.07 -0.47 2.93
C GLY A 83 24.14 -1.69 3.09
N LYS A 84 22.97 -1.55 3.71
CA LYS A 84 22.02 -2.65 3.87
C LYS A 84 21.47 -3.11 2.52
N SER A 85 21.39 -4.43 2.32
CA SER A 85 20.76 -5.02 1.14
C SER A 85 19.27 -4.67 1.07
N ILE A 86 18.78 -4.40 -0.12
CA ILE A 86 17.37 -4.13 -0.43
C ILE A 86 16.90 -5.19 -1.43
N ALA A 87 15.89 -5.95 -1.05
CA ALA A 87 15.33 -6.98 -1.94
C ALA A 87 14.76 -6.35 -3.22
N PRO A 88 14.72 -7.09 -4.33
CA PRO A 88 14.20 -6.62 -5.62
C PRO A 88 12.86 -5.90 -5.51
N MET A 89 12.66 -4.88 -6.37
CA MET A 89 11.44 -4.07 -6.39
C MET A 89 10.38 -4.60 -7.35
N ALA A 90 10.79 -5.26 -8.44
CA ALA A 90 9.86 -5.76 -9.46
C ALA A 90 8.97 -6.88 -8.89
N PRO A 91 7.64 -6.78 -9.00
CA PRO A 91 6.72 -7.79 -8.46
C PRO A 91 6.92 -9.19 -9.07
N ALA A 92 7.38 -9.28 -10.32
CA ALA A 92 7.64 -10.55 -10.99
C ALA A 92 8.72 -11.41 -10.31
N VAL A 93 9.69 -10.78 -9.63
CA VAL A 93 10.77 -11.48 -8.92
C VAL A 93 10.66 -11.38 -7.40
N ASN A 94 9.73 -10.56 -6.90
CA ASN A 94 9.44 -10.44 -5.49
C ASN A 94 7.94 -10.22 -5.27
N ALA A 95 7.20 -11.33 -5.18
CA ALA A 95 5.74 -11.35 -5.07
C ALA A 95 5.18 -10.66 -3.81
N GLN A 96 6.04 -10.28 -2.84
CA GLN A 96 5.61 -9.54 -1.65
C GLN A 96 5.63 -8.01 -1.83
N ARG A 97 6.12 -7.53 -2.99
CA ARG A 97 6.11 -6.10 -3.28
C ARG A 97 4.71 -5.63 -3.66
N PHE A 98 4.33 -4.48 -3.12
CA PHE A 98 3.06 -3.81 -3.43
C PHE A 98 1.82 -4.67 -3.13
N THR A 99 1.87 -5.44 -2.03
CA THR A 99 0.75 -6.27 -1.55
C THR A 99 0.09 -5.70 -0.30
N ASP A 100 0.58 -4.57 0.21
CA ASP A 100 0.10 -3.87 1.40
C ASP A 100 0.14 -2.37 1.13
N LEU A 101 -1.04 -1.74 1.06
CA LEU A 101 -1.17 -0.31 0.77
C LEU A 101 -0.47 0.55 1.82
N ALA A 102 -0.70 0.28 3.11
CA ALA A 102 -0.14 1.09 4.19
C ALA A 102 1.39 1.04 4.20
N LYS A 103 1.96 -0.14 3.98
CA LYS A 103 3.40 -0.35 3.86
C LYS A 103 3.95 0.34 2.61
N THR A 104 3.26 0.25 1.48
CA THR A 104 3.66 0.88 0.21
C THR A 104 3.66 2.40 0.36
N GLU A 105 2.60 2.99 0.92
CA GLU A 105 2.51 4.42 1.18
C GLU A 105 3.60 4.92 2.14
N LYS A 106 3.86 4.18 3.21
CA LYS A 106 4.95 4.49 4.14
C LYS A 106 6.30 4.59 3.42
N TRP A 107 6.60 3.66 2.52
CA TRP A 107 7.86 3.64 1.80
C TRP A 107 7.92 4.70 0.70
N PHE A 108 6.85 4.94 -0.05
CA PHE A 108 6.80 6.05 -1.00
C PHE A 108 7.04 7.39 -0.29
N ARG A 109 6.32 7.65 0.81
CA ARG A 109 6.47 8.90 1.57
C ARG A 109 7.91 9.12 2.02
N ARG A 110 8.56 8.10 2.57
CA ARG A 110 9.93 8.18 3.05
C ARG A 110 10.91 8.39 1.90
N ASN A 111 10.88 7.50 0.91
CA ASN A 111 11.85 7.49 -0.17
C ASN A 111 11.69 8.72 -1.08
N CYS A 112 10.47 9.17 -1.34
CA CYS A 112 10.27 10.39 -2.13
C CYS A 112 10.81 11.63 -1.42
N LYS A 113 10.68 11.73 -0.10
CA LYS A 113 11.32 12.83 0.65
C LYS A 113 12.84 12.81 0.50
N ASP A 114 13.46 11.63 0.50
CA ASP A 114 14.91 11.49 0.39
C ASP A 114 15.41 11.79 -1.04
N VAL A 115 14.68 11.39 -2.10
CA VAL A 115 15.16 11.51 -3.48
C VAL A 115 14.49 12.62 -4.31
N VAL A 116 13.30 13.10 -3.90
CA VAL A 116 12.54 14.15 -4.61
C VAL A 116 12.46 15.44 -3.79
N GLY A 117 12.73 15.37 -2.47
CA GLY A 117 12.58 16.48 -1.54
C GLY A 117 11.13 16.77 -1.12
N ARG A 118 10.17 15.98 -1.58
CA ARG A 118 8.73 16.07 -1.27
C ARG A 118 8.08 14.71 -1.32
N GLU A 119 6.80 14.63 -0.98
CA GLU A 119 6.03 13.42 -1.26
C GLU A 119 5.78 13.26 -2.76
N CYS A 120 5.78 12.02 -3.24
CA CYS A 120 5.41 11.72 -4.62
C CYS A 120 3.91 11.91 -4.84
N GLN A 121 3.56 12.47 -5.99
CA GLN A 121 2.18 12.62 -6.41
C GLN A 121 1.60 11.26 -6.85
N ALA A 122 0.28 11.15 -6.89
CA ALA A 122 -0.39 9.91 -7.26
C ALA A 122 0.00 9.41 -8.67
N ASN A 123 0.12 10.32 -9.65
CA ASN A 123 0.58 9.96 -11.00
C ASN A 123 2.03 9.44 -11.02
N GLU A 124 2.92 9.99 -10.20
CA GLU A 124 4.31 9.53 -10.09
C GLU A 124 4.38 8.12 -9.49
N LYS A 125 3.58 7.85 -8.45
CA LYS A 125 3.45 6.51 -7.86
C LYS A 125 2.87 5.51 -8.86
N ALA A 126 1.83 5.91 -9.60
CA ALA A 126 1.21 5.10 -10.63
C ALA A 126 2.20 4.75 -11.76
N ASP A 127 2.92 5.74 -12.27
CA ASP A 127 3.89 5.58 -13.35
C ASP A 127 5.04 4.64 -12.94
N ILE A 128 5.60 4.83 -11.73
CA ILE A 128 6.65 3.95 -11.18
C ILE A 128 6.13 2.51 -11.06
N LEU A 129 4.95 2.31 -10.48
CA LEU A 129 4.40 0.98 -10.28
C LEU A 129 4.07 0.31 -11.61
N ALA A 130 3.49 1.04 -12.56
CA ALA A 130 3.23 0.55 -13.90
C ALA A 130 4.51 0.06 -14.59
N TRP A 131 5.61 0.82 -14.48
CA TRP A 131 6.90 0.40 -15.03
C TRP A 131 7.45 -0.85 -14.33
N LEU A 132 7.47 -0.88 -12.99
CA LEU A 132 7.96 -2.03 -12.22
C LEU A 132 7.21 -3.33 -12.55
N MET A 133 5.93 -3.25 -12.91
CA MET A 133 5.11 -4.39 -13.32
C MET A 133 5.44 -4.88 -14.75
N THR A 134 6.13 -4.10 -15.57
CA THR A 134 6.58 -4.55 -16.90
C THR A 134 7.84 -5.41 -16.86
N LEU A 135 8.58 -5.33 -15.76
CA LEU A 135 9.87 -6.02 -15.60
C LEU A 135 9.64 -7.52 -15.32
N LYS A 136 10.55 -8.35 -15.88
CA LYS A 136 10.49 -9.83 -15.77
C LYS A 136 11.76 -10.38 -15.13
#